data_b6523741d5c6821fffa9afcc5791b369
#
_entry.id   b6523741d5c6821fffa9afcc5791b369
#
_cell.length_a   1.000
_cell.length_b   1.000
_cell.length_c   1.000
_cell.angle_alpha   90.00
_cell.angle_beta   90.00
_cell.angle_gamma   90.00
#
_symmetry.space_group_name_H-M   'P 1'
#
loop_
_entity.id
_entity.type
_entity.pdbx_description
1 polymer ?
#
loop_
_entity_poly.entity_id
_entity_poly.type
_entity_poly.pdbx_seq_one_letter_code
_entity_poly.pdbx_strand_id
1 'polypeptide(L)'
;MTKLSSLLEQTAAEHPGRVALRMDGLALSYAQLREAAARMSALLASLGVEPGDRVGLMLPNVPAFPIAFYGALAAGAIVVPMNPLLKSREVSYYLSDSGAKAIVAWHAAAGEAAKGAADTGAQLIAAETPDLSGLLDEVSPAPGSSGRGDRDDAVILYTSGTTGRPKGAELTHAGLVRNATLTARTLLESNQNDVIMGCLPLFHVFGLTCGLNASVATAGTLTLLPRFDPGQALDIIQRDGVTVFEGVPTMYAAMLHHPDDQGSDPAKAATLRVCVSGGAALPVEILRGFEEKFGCTILEGYGLSETSPVASFNQPGRVRKPGSIGTPVEGVEMQLVDDEGNAVPDGEIGEIAIRGHNVMKGYWNKPEATAEAMTAGGWFRTGDLARVDTDGYYFIVDRKKDLIIRGGYNVYPREIEEVLHEHPAVAEVAVIGIPHPELGEEVGAAVALKPGESATTDELRAFARDRVAAYKYPRYVWLVDTLPKGPTGKILRREVQTPEEGK
;
A
#
# COMPACT_ATOMS: atom_id res chain seq x y z
N MET A 1 10.24 8.61 -23.94
CA MET A 1 9.97 8.18 -22.57
C MET A 1 8.51 7.78 -22.48
N THR A 2 8.20 6.78 -21.69
CA THR A 2 6.90 6.09 -21.74
C THR A 2 5.95 6.71 -20.73
N LYS A 3 4.76 7.15 -21.18
CA LYS A 3 3.67 7.53 -20.28
C LYS A 3 3.01 6.27 -19.71
N LEU A 4 2.34 6.38 -18.57
CA LEU A 4 1.68 5.25 -17.94
C LEU A 4 0.55 4.65 -18.82
N SER A 5 -0.20 5.50 -19.54
CA SER A 5 -1.17 5.03 -20.54
C SER A 5 -0.52 4.27 -21.70
N SER A 6 0.70 4.67 -22.13
CA SER A 6 1.43 3.99 -23.20
C SER A 6 1.91 2.59 -22.80
N LEU A 7 2.01 2.30 -21.49
CA LEU A 7 2.37 0.97 -21.01
C LEU A 7 1.32 -0.06 -21.42
N LEU A 8 0.03 0.23 -21.18
CA LEU A 8 -1.07 -0.63 -21.63
C LEU A 8 -1.13 -0.73 -23.15
N GLU A 9 -0.97 0.39 -23.88
CA GLU A 9 -1.01 0.41 -25.35
C GLU A 9 0.06 -0.50 -25.96
N GLN A 10 1.31 -0.43 -25.46
CA GLN A 10 2.40 -1.28 -25.94
C GLN A 10 2.14 -2.75 -25.65
N THR A 11 1.78 -3.07 -24.40
CA THR A 11 1.52 -4.45 -23.99
C THR A 11 0.34 -5.05 -24.75
N ALA A 12 -0.72 -4.29 -24.99
CA ALA A 12 -1.86 -4.76 -25.75
C ALA A 12 -1.55 -4.93 -27.26
N ALA A 13 -0.62 -4.15 -27.80
CA ALA A 13 -0.17 -4.32 -29.18
C ALA A 13 0.70 -5.57 -29.35
N GLU A 14 1.59 -5.85 -28.39
CA GLU A 14 2.51 -6.99 -28.42
C GLU A 14 1.83 -8.31 -28.00
N HIS A 15 0.88 -8.24 -27.06
CA HIS A 15 0.23 -9.41 -26.42
C HIS A 15 -1.30 -9.32 -26.37
N PRO A 16 -2.01 -9.04 -27.50
CA PRO A 16 -3.44 -8.70 -27.49
C PRO A 16 -4.36 -9.79 -26.92
N GLY A 17 -4.02 -11.06 -27.15
CA GLY A 17 -4.84 -12.20 -26.72
C GLY A 17 -4.56 -12.72 -25.30
N ARG A 18 -3.52 -12.21 -24.62
CA ARG A 18 -3.22 -12.65 -23.26
C ARG A 18 -4.23 -12.07 -22.27
N VAL A 19 -4.55 -12.85 -21.24
CA VAL A 19 -5.43 -12.41 -20.15
C VAL A 19 -4.69 -11.35 -19.32
N ALA A 20 -5.25 -10.14 -19.26
CA ALA A 20 -4.75 -9.05 -18.45
C ALA A 20 -5.35 -9.09 -17.03
N LEU A 21 -6.67 -9.32 -16.94
CA LEU A 21 -7.41 -9.30 -15.68
C LEU A 21 -8.25 -10.56 -15.54
N ARG A 22 -8.34 -11.07 -14.31
CA ARG A 22 -9.32 -12.09 -13.90
C ARG A 22 -10.07 -11.64 -12.66
N MET A 23 -11.35 -12.01 -12.58
CA MET A 23 -12.15 -11.91 -11.37
C MET A 23 -13.28 -12.94 -11.48
N ASP A 24 -13.24 -13.97 -10.64
CA ASP A 24 -14.17 -15.10 -10.70
C ASP A 24 -14.26 -15.71 -12.09
N GLY A 25 -15.44 -15.74 -12.71
CA GLY A 25 -15.65 -16.24 -14.09
C GLY A 25 -15.33 -15.23 -15.19
N LEU A 26 -15.02 -13.98 -14.86
CA LEU A 26 -14.71 -12.93 -15.81
C LEU A 26 -13.21 -12.91 -16.13
N ALA A 27 -12.87 -12.82 -17.40
CA ALA A 27 -11.51 -12.62 -17.87
C ALA A 27 -11.49 -11.59 -19.01
N LEU A 28 -10.60 -10.61 -18.93
CA LEU A 28 -10.37 -9.62 -19.96
C LEU A 28 -8.96 -9.79 -20.54
N SER A 29 -8.86 -9.87 -21.87
CA SER A 29 -7.57 -9.83 -22.55
C SER A 29 -7.01 -8.41 -22.56
N TYR A 30 -5.71 -8.27 -22.90
CA TYR A 30 -5.09 -6.95 -23.06
C TYR A 30 -5.75 -6.13 -24.16
N ALA A 31 -6.19 -6.75 -25.24
CA ALA A 31 -6.95 -6.07 -26.30
C ALA A 31 -8.28 -5.53 -25.77
N GLN A 32 -9.03 -6.33 -25.00
CA GLN A 32 -10.30 -5.92 -24.43
C GLN A 32 -10.12 -4.82 -23.36
N LEU A 33 -9.09 -4.94 -22.50
CA LEU A 33 -8.78 -3.91 -21.50
C LEU A 33 -8.44 -2.57 -22.18
N ARG A 34 -7.60 -2.58 -23.23
CA ARG A 34 -7.26 -1.39 -24.02
C ARG A 34 -8.48 -0.78 -24.67
N GLU A 35 -9.35 -1.59 -25.28
CA GLU A 35 -10.57 -1.11 -25.92
C GLU A 35 -11.53 -0.47 -24.91
N ALA A 36 -11.77 -1.12 -23.77
CA ALA A 36 -12.59 -0.58 -22.70
C ALA A 36 -12.02 0.75 -22.13
N ALA A 37 -10.70 0.83 -21.96
CA ALA A 37 -10.03 2.07 -21.56
C ALA A 37 -10.18 3.18 -22.61
N ALA A 38 -10.11 2.87 -23.90
CA ALA A 38 -10.34 3.84 -24.99
C ALA A 38 -11.81 4.35 -25.03
N ARG A 39 -12.78 3.49 -24.75
CA ARG A 39 -14.20 3.87 -24.59
C ARG A 39 -14.40 4.76 -23.36
N MET A 40 -13.77 4.42 -22.21
CA MET A 40 -13.80 5.26 -21.00
C MET A 40 -13.18 6.63 -21.27
N SER A 41 -12.06 6.70 -21.99
CA SER A 41 -11.44 7.96 -22.41
C SER A 41 -12.40 8.83 -23.23
N ALA A 42 -13.11 8.23 -24.19
CA ALA A 42 -14.11 8.92 -25.01
C ALA A 42 -15.30 9.41 -24.16
N LEU A 43 -15.77 8.60 -23.22
CA LEU A 43 -16.83 8.99 -22.30
C LEU A 43 -16.41 10.20 -21.45
N LEU A 44 -15.23 10.18 -20.86
CA LEU A 44 -14.71 11.30 -20.06
C LEU A 44 -14.58 12.57 -20.90
N ALA A 45 -14.08 12.48 -22.13
CA ALA A 45 -13.99 13.61 -23.05
C ALA A 45 -15.38 14.17 -23.40
N SER A 46 -16.39 13.31 -23.62
CA SER A 46 -17.78 13.75 -23.87
C SER A 46 -18.41 14.48 -22.68
N LEU A 47 -17.93 14.21 -21.49
CA LEU A 47 -18.30 14.92 -20.24
C LEU A 47 -17.46 16.18 -19.98
N GLY A 48 -16.63 16.60 -20.95
CA GLY A 48 -15.84 17.83 -20.85
C GLY A 48 -14.57 17.69 -20.00
N VAL A 49 -14.07 16.48 -19.78
CA VAL A 49 -12.76 16.27 -19.15
C VAL A 49 -11.68 16.54 -20.19
N GLU A 50 -10.79 17.48 -19.87
CA GLU A 50 -9.68 17.92 -20.71
C GLU A 50 -8.32 17.42 -20.15
N PRO A 51 -7.26 17.37 -20.98
CA PRO A 51 -5.92 17.04 -20.49
C PRO A 51 -5.47 17.95 -19.34
N GLY A 52 -5.07 17.32 -18.23
CA GLY A 52 -4.70 18.02 -16.99
C GLY A 52 -5.83 18.16 -15.97
N ASP A 53 -7.08 17.86 -16.34
CA ASP A 53 -8.18 17.75 -15.36
C ASP A 53 -8.00 16.51 -14.47
N ARG A 54 -8.66 16.53 -13.32
CA ARG A 54 -8.61 15.43 -12.35
C ARG A 54 -9.88 14.60 -12.40
N VAL A 55 -9.71 13.28 -12.28
CA VAL A 55 -10.80 12.31 -12.25
C VAL A 55 -10.66 11.44 -11.01
N GLY A 56 -11.67 11.49 -10.13
CA GLY A 56 -11.76 10.64 -8.95
C GLY A 56 -12.08 9.19 -9.33
N LEU A 57 -11.43 8.21 -8.71
CA LEU A 57 -11.77 6.78 -8.84
C LEU A 57 -12.07 6.19 -7.46
N MET A 58 -13.34 5.98 -7.16
CA MET A 58 -13.84 5.41 -5.91
C MET A 58 -14.35 3.98 -6.15
N LEU A 59 -13.43 3.08 -6.51
CA LEU A 59 -13.69 1.73 -6.97
C LEU A 59 -12.92 0.69 -6.13
N PRO A 60 -13.53 -0.48 -5.81
CA PRO A 60 -12.80 -1.60 -5.23
C PRO A 60 -11.92 -2.29 -6.29
N ASN A 61 -11.28 -3.42 -5.90
CA ASN A 61 -10.46 -4.23 -6.81
C ASN A 61 -11.36 -5.05 -7.76
N VAL A 62 -11.94 -4.37 -8.73
CA VAL A 62 -12.74 -4.95 -9.83
C VAL A 62 -12.20 -4.44 -11.17
N PRO A 63 -12.45 -5.11 -12.29
CA PRO A 63 -11.97 -4.69 -13.62
C PRO A 63 -12.30 -3.25 -14.00
N ALA A 64 -13.37 -2.67 -13.44
CA ALA A 64 -13.72 -1.26 -13.62
C ALA A 64 -12.61 -0.31 -13.17
N PHE A 65 -11.83 -0.66 -12.14
CA PHE A 65 -10.73 0.19 -11.68
C PHE A 65 -9.62 0.32 -12.75
N PRO A 66 -9.00 -0.75 -13.28
CA PRO A 66 -8.04 -0.64 -14.36
C PRO A 66 -8.59 0.04 -15.62
N ILE A 67 -9.83 -0.26 -15.99
CA ILE A 67 -10.49 0.37 -17.16
C ILE A 67 -10.60 1.88 -16.98
N ALA A 68 -11.12 2.33 -15.84
CA ALA A 68 -11.27 3.76 -15.54
C ALA A 68 -9.91 4.44 -15.36
N PHE A 69 -8.94 3.78 -14.72
CA PHE A 69 -7.60 4.28 -14.50
C PHE A 69 -6.88 4.56 -15.83
N TYR A 70 -6.75 3.56 -16.68
CA TYR A 70 -6.10 3.74 -17.98
C TYR A 70 -6.90 4.62 -18.92
N GLY A 71 -8.23 4.60 -18.83
CA GLY A 71 -9.12 5.47 -19.61
C GLY A 71 -8.94 6.95 -19.25
N ALA A 72 -8.87 7.29 -17.98
CA ALA A 72 -8.59 8.65 -17.52
C ALA A 72 -7.19 9.12 -17.96
N LEU A 73 -6.17 8.27 -17.82
CA LEU A 73 -4.82 8.58 -18.30
C LEU A 73 -4.75 8.74 -19.81
N ALA A 74 -5.51 7.97 -20.58
CA ALA A 74 -5.61 8.10 -22.05
C ALA A 74 -6.30 9.41 -22.45
N ALA A 75 -7.30 9.89 -21.69
CA ALA A 75 -7.89 11.21 -21.86
C ALA A 75 -6.93 12.36 -21.47
N GLY A 76 -5.79 12.05 -20.88
CA GLY A 76 -4.83 13.03 -20.36
C GLY A 76 -5.18 13.55 -18.97
N ALA A 77 -6.16 12.97 -18.32
CA ALA A 77 -6.54 13.36 -16.97
C ALA A 77 -5.54 12.85 -15.92
N ILE A 78 -5.53 13.49 -14.77
CA ILE A 78 -4.81 13.08 -13.57
C ILE A 78 -5.77 12.27 -12.70
N VAL A 79 -5.39 11.05 -12.33
CA VAL A 79 -6.24 10.18 -11.53
C VAL A 79 -6.11 10.51 -10.04
N VAL A 80 -7.24 10.56 -9.35
CA VAL A 80 -7.33 10.72 -7.88
C VAL A 80 -7.97 9.45 -7.32
N PRO A 81 -7.16 8.43 -6.98
CA PRO A 81 -7.68 7.20 -6.38
C PRO A 81 -8.26 7.45 -5.00
N MET A 82 -9.44 6.88 -4.73
CA MET A 82 -10.17 7.05 -3.48
C MET A 82 -10.61 5.71 -2.92
N ASN A 83 -10.54 5.57 -1.60
CA ASN A 83 -11.09 4.41 -0.93
C ASN A 83 -12.63 4.39 -1.09
N PRO A 84 -13.22 3.28 -1.57
CA PRO A 84 -14.69 3.15 -1.71
C PRO A 84 -15.48 3.23 -0.38
N LEU A 85 -14.80 3.20 0.76
CA LEU A 85 -15.41 3.34 2.09
C LEU A 85 -15.51 4.79 2.58
N LEU A 86 -14.96 5.76 1.85
CA LEU A 86 -15.02 7.19 2.21
C LEU A 86 -16.46 7.68 2.32
N LYS A 87 -16.70 8.56 3.28
CA LYS A 87 -17.98 9.25 3.46
C LYS A 87 -18.05 10.51 2.62
N SER A 88 -19.25 11.00 2.37
CA SER A 88 -19.50 12.16 1.51
C SER A 88 -18.66 13.39 1.87
N ARG A 89 -18.43 13.65 3.16
CA ARG A 89 -17.56 14.75 3.62
C ARG A 89 -16.11 14.59 3.16
N GLU A 90 -15.60 13.38 3.18
CA GLU A 90 -14.24 13.07 2.73
C GLU A 90 -14.15 13.13 1.21
N VAL A 91 -15.15 12.57 0.52
CA VAL A 91 -15.26 12.64 -0.95
C VAL A 91 -15.32 14.11 -1.40
N SER A 92 -16.16 14.93 -0.78
CA SER A 92 -16.26 16.39 -1.04
C SER A 92 -14.91 17.07 -0.86
N TYR A 93 -14.16 16.73 0.21
CA TYR A 93 -12.83 17.27 0.43
C TYR A 93 -11.85 16.88 -0.70
N TYR A 94 -11.80 15.61 -1.09
CA TYR A 94 -10.87 15.15 -2.14
C TYR A 94 -11.18 15.76 -3.51
N LEU A 95 -12.47 15.83 -3.86
CA LEU A 95 -12.91 16.44 -5.10
C LEU A 95 -12.65 17.95 -5.15
N SER A 96 -12.92 18.65 -4.02
CA SER A 96 -12.69 20.10 -3.91
C SER A 96 -11.20 20.45 -3.92
N ASP A 97 -10.37 19.77 -3.11
CA ASP A 97 -8.93 20.04 -2.99
C ASP A 97 -8.19 19.72 -4.28
N SER A 98 -8.53 18.61 -4.96
CA SER A 98 -7.98 18.28 -6.27
C SER A 98 -8.59 19.08 -7.42
N GLY A 99 -9.79 19.65 -7.25
CA GLY A 99 -10.57 20.26 -8.33
C GLY A 99 -11.00 19.25 -9.38
N ALA A 100 -11.40 18.04 -8.96
CA ALA A 100 -11.81 16.99 -9.88
C ALA A 100 -13.08 17.35 -10.67
N LYS A 101 -13.07 17.05 -11.97
CA LYS A 101 -14.20 17.31 -12.88
C LYS A 101 -15.23 16.18 -12.89
N ALA A 102 -14.77 14.94 -12.69
CA ALA A 102 -15.61 13.77 -12.64
C ALA A 102 -15.13 12.79 -11.56
N ILE A 103 -16.03 11.91 -11.15
CA ILE A 103 -15.74 10.79 -10.26
C ILE A 103 -16.42 9.53 -10.81
N VAL A 104 -15.64 8.45 -10.97
CA VAL A 104 -16.16 7.11 -11.25
C VAL A 104 -16.28 6.39 -9.91
N ALA A 105 -17.51 6.01 -9.53
CA ALA A 105 -17.76 5.42 -8.23
C ALA A 105 -18.48 4.07 -8.35
N TRP A 106 -18.08 3.11 -7.53
CA TRP A 106 -18.74 1.82 -7.39
C TRP A 106 -20.19 1.99 -6.91
N HIS A 107 -21.13 1.25 -7.48
CA HIS A 107 -22.55 1.40 -7.17
C HIS A 107 -22.85 1.40 -5.66
N ALA A 108 -22.19 0.55 -4.86
CA ALA A 108 -22.38 0.50 -3.42
C ALA A 108 -21.87 1.78 -2.69
N ALA A 109 -20.96 2.52 -3.30
CA ALA A 109 -20.42 3.79 -2.79
C ALA A 109 -21.06 5.02 -3.47
N ALA A 110 -21.91 4.81 -4.49
CA ALA A 110 -22.46 5.88 -5.34
C ALA A 110 -23.26 6.91 -4.53
N GLY A 111 -23.93 6.52 -3.46
CA GLY A 111 -24.67 7.45 -2.59
C GLY A 111 -23.79 8.45 -1.86
N GLU A 112 -22.65 8.05 -1.35
CA GLU A 112 -21.68 8.95 -0.72
C GLU A 112 -20.92 9.78 -1.78
N ALA A 113 -20.58 9.15 -2.92
CA ALA A 113 -19.96 9.83 -4.05
C ALA A 113 -20.88 10.91 -4.65
N ALA A 114 -22.17 10.63 -4.81
CA ALA A 114 -23.16 11.59 -5.34
C ALA A 114 -23.27 12.86 -4.48
N LYS A 115 -23.30 12.70 -3.14
CA LYS A 115 -23.34 13.84 -2.22
C LYS A 115 -22.06 14.69 -2.33
N GLY A 116 -20.87 14.04 -2.31
CA GLY A 116 -19.60 14.75 -2.45
C GLY A 116 -19.44 15.41 -3.82
N ALA A 117 -19.92 14.78 -4.89
CA ALA A 117 -19.92 15.34 -6.24
C ALA A 117 -20.87 16.56 -6.35
N ALA A 118 -22.05 16.48 -5.74
CA ALA A 118 -23.01 17.61 -5.73
C ALA A 118 -22.43 18.85 -5.04
N ASP A 119 -21.67 18.67 -3.95
CA ASP A 119 -21.03 19.78 -3.23
C ASP A 119 -19.96 20.50 -4.07
N THR A 120 -19.37 19.82 -5.07
CA THR A 120 -18.20 20.31 -5.80
C THR A 120 -18.49 20.60 -7.29
N GLY A 121 -19.64 20.14 -7.79
CA GLY A 121 -20.00 20.23 -9.20
C GLY A 121 -19.31 19.17 -10.07
N ALA A 122 -18.64 18.18 -9.49
CA ALA A 122 -18.05 17.07 -10.23
C ALA A 122 -19.14 16.14 -10.80
N GLN A 123 -18.91 15.61 -12.01
CA GLN A 123 -19.85 14.69 -12.63
C GLN A 123 -19.67 13.28 -12.08
N LEU A 124 -20.75 12.64 -11.64
CA LEU A 124 -20.73 11.26 -11.17
C LEU A 124 -20.96 10.28 -12.31
N ILE A 125 -20.10 9.29 -12.43
CA ILE A 125 -20.23 8.12 -13.28
C ILE A 125 -20.37 6.90 -12.36
N ALA A 126 -21.55 6.26 -12.35
CA ALA A 126 -21.79 5.09 -11.53
C ALA A 126 -21.31 3.81 -12.26
N ALA A 127 -20.48 3.03 -11.60
CA ALA A 127 -20.04 1.71 -12.06
C ALA A 127 -20.99 0.64 -11.51
N GLU A 128 -21.96 0.24 -12.30
CA GLU A 128 -22.99 -0.74 -11.92
C GLU A 128 -22.52 -2.18 -12.13
N THR A 129 -21.59 -2.41 -13.06
CA THR A 129 -21.02 -3.73 -13.36
C THR A 129 -19.52 -3.76 -13.11
N PRO A 130 -18.95 -4.94 -12.79
CA PRO A 130 -17.52 -5.04 -12.51
C PRO A 130 -16.59 -4.60 -13.63
N ASP A 131 -17.02 -4.66 -14.87
CA ASP A 131 -16.24 -4.36 -16.08
C ASP A 131 -16.75 -3.15 -16.87
N LEU A 132 -17.69 -2.37 -16.27
CA LEU A 132 -18.35 -1.23 -16.90
C LEU A 132 -19.16 -1.60 -18.18
N SER A 133 -19.46 -2.89 -18.40
CA SER A 133 -20.40 -3.30 -19.45
C SER A 133 -21.75 -2.60 -19.27
N GLY A 134 -22.45 -2.35 -20.37
CA GLY A 134 -23.66 -1.53 -20.38
C GLY A 134 -23.38 -0.03 -20.41
N LEU A 135 -22.45 0.47 -19.59
CA LEU A 135 -22.04 1.88 -19.62
C LEU A 135 -21.18 2.23 -20.86
N LEU A 136 -20.26 1.33 -21.22
CA LEU A 136 -19.29 1.57 -22.29
C LEU A 136 -19.69 0.96 -23.64
N ASP A 137 -20.70 0.09 -23.69
CA ASP A 137 -21.07 -0.66 -24.90
C ASP A 137 -21.46 0.25 -26.07
N GLU A 138 -22.15 1.36 -25.79
CA GLU A 138 -22.59 2.31 -26.81
C GLU A 138 -21.59 3.44 -27.09
N VAL A 139 -20.46 3.48 -26.35
CA VAL A 139 -19.42 4.50 -26.49
C VAL A 139 -18.40 4.05 -27.54
N SER A 140 -18.27 4.77 -28.66
CA SER A 140 -17.22 4.49 -29.62
C SER A 140 -15.84 4.80 -29.05
N PRO A 141 -14.86 3.89 -29.20
CA PRO A 141 -13.51 4.14 -28.68
C PRO A 141 -12.87 5.30 -29.46
N ALA A 142 -12.24 6.22 -28.72
CA ALA A 142 -11.45 7.29 -29.30
C ALA A 142 -9.96 7.00 -29.11
N PRO A 143 -9.09 7.35 -30.07
CA PRO A 143 -7.65 7.29 -29.86
C PRO A 143 -7.28 8.24 -28.73
N GLY A 144 -6.57 7.73 -27.72
CA GLY A 144 -6.08 8.55 -26.62
C GLY A 144 -5.06 9.57 -27.14
N SER A 145 -5.36 10.84 -27.01
CA SER A 145 -4.42 11.94 -27.29
C SER A 145 -4.28 12.74 -26.01
N SER A 146 -3.31 12.40 -25.19
CA SER A 146 -3.22 13.06 -23.89
C SER A 146 -2.57 14.44 -23.93
N GLY A 147 -1.84 14.81 -24.96
CA GLY A 147 -1.05 16.06 -24.98
C GLY A 147 -0.04 16.19 -23.81
N ARG A 148 0.01 15.21 -22.90
CA ARG A 148 0.78 15.21 -21.66
C ARG A 148 2.18 14.64 -21.87
N GLY A 149 3.15 15.18 -21.10
CA GLY A 149 4.52 14.67 -21.06
C GLY A 149 4.71 13.58 -19.99
N ASP A 150 5.85 12.94 -20.01
CA ASP A 150 6.22 11.91 -19.03
C ASP A 150 6.52 12.47 -17.62
N ARG A 151 6.86 13.76 -17.53
CA ARG A 151 7.08 14.48 -16.26
C ARG A 151 5.82 15.14 -15.69
N ASP A 152 4.71 15.05 -16.41
CA ASP A 152 3.43 15.52 -15.90
C ASP A 152 2.86 14.55 -14.86
N ASP A 153 1.99 15.08 -14.02
CA ASP A 153 1.32 14.29 -12.99
C ASP A 153 0.36 13.29 -13.63
N ALA A 154 0.46 12.05 -13.21
CA ALA A 154 -0.44 10.96 -13.60
C ALA A 154 -1.46 10.67 -12.51
N VAL A 155 -1.02 10.77 -11.24
CA VAL A 155 -1.82 10.44 -10.06
C VAL A 155 -1.60 11.49 -8.98
N ILE A 156 -2.67 11.92 -8.33
CA ILE A 156 -2.63 12.63 -7.04
C ILE A 156 -3.14 11.67 -5.98
N LEU A 157 -2.25 11.17 -5.13
CA LEU A 157 -2.58 10.18 -4.12
C LEU A 157 -2.64 10.82 -2.73
N TYR A 158 -3.83 10.82 -2.13
CA TYR A 158 -4.03 11.41 -0.82
C TYR A 158 -3.53 10.51 0.29
N THR A 159 -2.66 11.07 1.15
CA THR A 159 -2.11 10.40 2.33
C THR A 159 -2.68 11.03 3.60
N SER A 160 -2.88 10.20 4.63
CA SER A 160 -3.24 10.69 5.97
C SER A 160 -2.02 11.36 6.59
N GLY A 161 -1.80 12.63 6.28
CA GLY A 161 -0.71 13.41 6.84
C GLY A 161 -0.72 13.48 8.36
N THR A 162 0.41 13.84 8.94
CA THR A 162 0.60 14.01 10.41
C THR A 162 -0.20 15.17 10.99
N THR A 163 -0.73 16.08 10.15
CA THR A 163 -1.33 17.37 10.54
C THR A 163 -2.87 17.43 10.41
N GLY A 164 -3.55 16.29 10.29
CA GLY A 164 -5.00 16.19 10.42
C GLY A 164 -5.80 16.10 9.11
N ARG A 165 -5.45 16.81 8.03
CA ARG A 165 -6.12 16.67 6.73
C ARG A 165 -5.24 15.93 5.72
N PRO A 166 -5.79 15.01 4.91
CA PRO A 166 -5.02 14.32 3.88
C PRO A 166 -4.36 15.30 2.90
N LYS A 167 -3.12 14.98 2.47
CA LYS A 167 -2.36 15.73 1.47
C LYS A 167 -2.23 14.89 0.21
N GLY A 168 -2.43 15.47 -0.97
CA GLY A 168 -2.29 14.77 -2.25
C GLY A 168 -0.84 14.77 -2.73
N ALA A 169 -0.18 13.62 -2.77
CA ALA A 169 1.15 13.47 -3.35
C ALA A 169 1.05 13.44 -4.89
N GLU A 170 1.80 14.31 -5.58
CA GLU A 170 1.85 14.39 -7.05
C GLU A 170 2.85 13.37 -7.60
N LEU A 171 2.33 12.34 -8.27
CA LEU A 171 3.12 11.26 -8.85
C LEU A 171 3.14 11.38 -10.37
N THR A 172 4.35 11.45 -10.95
CA THR A 172 4.52 11.63 -12.40
C THR A 172 4.37 10.31 -13.16
N HIS A 173 4.03 10.41 -14.46
CA HIS A 173 4.04 9.27 -15.36
C HIS A 173 5.38 8.54 -15.35
N ALA A 174 6.50 9.27 -15.47
CA ALA A 174 7.84 8.70 -15.50
C ALA A 174 8.20 7.96 -14.21
N GLY A 175 7.90 8.55 -13.05
CA GLY A 175 8.15 7.95 -11.73
C GLY A 175 7.42 6.62 -11.58
N LEU A 176 6.12 6.61 -11.87
CA LEU A 176 5.28 5.42 -11.76
C LEU A 176 5.69 4.32 -12.76
N VAL A 177 5.93 4.65 -14.03
CA VAL A 177 6.38 3.67 -15.04
C VAL A 177 7.71 3.05 -14.65
N ARG A 178 8.68 3.89 -14.22
CA ARG A 178 10.00 3.39 -13.83
C ARG A 178 9.92 2.50 -12.61
N ASN A 179 9.17 2.90 -11.60
CA ASN A 179 9.00 2.12 -10.36
C ASN A 179 8.28 0.79 -10.64
N ALA A 180 7.18 0.79 -11.43
CA ALA A 180 6.48 -0.43 -11.82
C ALA A 180 7.37 -1.38 -12.63
N THR A 181 8.13 -0.86 -13.61
CA THR A 181 9.02 -1.66 -14.47
C THR A 181 10.17 -2.27 -13.66
N LEU A 182 10.76 -1.48 -12.76
CA LEU A 182 11.82 -1.95 -11.87
C LEU A 182 11.28 -3.04 -10.92
N THR A 183 10.14 -2.80 -10.29
CA THR A 183 9.47 -3.80 -9.44
C THR A 183 9.25 -5.10 -10.20
N ALA A 184 8.62 -5.03 -11.36
CA ALA A 184 8.31 -6.21 -12.15
C ALA A 184 9.56 -7.00 -12.57
N ARG A 185 10.56 -6.30 -13.13
CA ARG A 185 11.71 -6.97 -13.75
C ARG A 185 12.82 -7.37 -12.79
N THR A 186 13.09 -6.54 -11.77
CA THR A 186 14.26 -6.74 -10.90
C THR A 186 13.92 -7.24 -9.51
N LEU A 187 12.72 -6.92 -9.00
CA LEU A 187 12.34 -7.33 -7.65
C LEU A 187 11.45 -8.57 -7.66
N LEU A 188 10.51 -8.65 -8.58
CA LEU A 188 9.62 -9.79 -8.75
C LEU A 188 10.14 -10.80 -9.79
N GLU A 189 11.11 -10.39 -10.63
CA GLU A 189 11.59 -11.18 -11.78
C GLU A 189 10.42 -11.71 -12.62
N SER A 190 9.40 -10.86 -12.79
CA SER A 190 8.13 -11.23 -13.41
C SER A 190 8.23 -11.28 -14.93
N ASN A 191 7.44 -12.15 -15.49
CA ASN A 191 7.30 -12.33 -16.94
C ASN A 191 5.83 -12.57 -17.31
N GLN A 192 5.58 -12.72 -18.60
CA GLN A 192 4.22 -12.88 -19.13
C GLN A 192 3.43 -14.10 -18.61
N ASN A 193 4.07 -15.07 -17.97
CA ASN A 193 3.40 -16.25 -17.43
C ASN A 193 3.02 -16.11 -15.97
N ASP A 194 3.40 -15.00 -15.33
CA ASP A 194 3.05 -14.75 -13.95
C ASP A 194 1.59 -14.32 -13.80
N VAL A 195 1.00 -14.80 -12.71
CA VAL A 195 -0.29 -14.38 -12.22
C VAL A 195 -0.07 -13.71 -10.88
N ILE A 196 -0.36 -12.41 -10.83
CA ILE A 196 -0.21 -11.58 -9.62
C ILE A 196 -1.55 -11.53 -8.89
N MET A 197 -1.53 -11.69 -7.57
CA MET A 197 -2.72 -11.58 -6.73
C MET A 197 -3.09 -10.13 -6.47
N GLY A 198 -4.20 -9.67 -7.02
CA GLY A 198 -4.73 -8.32 -6.84
C GLY A 198 -5.62 -8.19 -5.61
N CYS A 199 -5.10 -8.48 -4.41
CA CYS A 199 -5.81 -8.32 -3.13
C CYS A 199 -5.43 -7.03 -2.38
N LEU A 200 -4.28 -6.44 -2.69
CA LEU A 200 -3.96 -5.09 -2.21
C LEU A 200 -4.85 -4.06 -2.89
N PRO A 201 -5.37 -3.06 -2.15
CA PRO A 201 -6.24 -2.05 -2.73
C PRO A 201 -5.58 -1.32 -3.90
N LEU A 202 -6.22 -1.30 -5.08
CA LEU A 202 -5.71 -0.61 -6.26
C LEU A 202 -5.76 0.92 -6.12
N PHE A 203 -6.58 1.44 -5.21
CA PHE A 203 -6.58 2.86 -4.86
C PHE A 203 -5.38 3.27 -3.99
N HIS A 204 -4.58 2.31 -3.53
CA HIS A 204 -3.32 2.53 -2.80
C HIS A 204 -2.12 2.28 -3.73
N VAL A 205 -1.07 3.09 -3.60
CA VAL A 205 0.09 3.05 -4.50
C VAL A 205 0.76 1.67 -4.58
N PHE A 206 0.75 0.86 -3.52
CA PHE A 206 1.33 -0.47 -3.53
C PHE A 206 0.56 -1.38 -4.52
N GLY A 207 -0.74 -1.55 -4.36
CA GLY A 207 -1.55 -2.33 -5.32
C GLY A 207 -1.55 -1.74 -6.73
N LEU A 208 -1.55 -0.40 -6.84
CA LEU A 208 -1.53 0.29 -8.12
C LEU A 208 -0.22 0.05 -8.90
N THR A 209 0.92 0.22 -8.24
CA THR A 209 2.23 0.15 -8.91
C THR A 209 2.77 -1.27 -8.99
N CYS A 210 2.85 -1.96 -7.86
CA CYS A 210 3.45 -3.30 -7.81
C CYS A 210 2.49 -4.38 -8.34
N GLY A 211 1.19 -4.25 -8.08
CA GLY A 211 0.18 -5.16 -8.63
C GLY A 211 -0.20 -4.81 -10.08
N LEU A 212 -0.98 -3.73 -10.28
CA LEU A 212 -1.58 -3.42 -11.58
C LEU A 212 -0.53 -3.03 -12.63
N ASN A 213 0.27 -1.99 -12.36
CA ASN A 213 1.19 -1.50 -13.39
C ASN A 213 2.35 -2.47 -13.65
N ALA A 214 2.80 -3.23 -12.64
CA ALA A 214 3.82 -4.26 -12.82
C ALA A 214 3.32 -5.45 -13.66
N SER A 215 2.07 -5.91 -13.48
CA SER A 215 1.47 -6.95 -14.32
C SER A 215 1.36 -6.48 -15.79
N VAL A 216 0.92 -5.24 -16.01
CA VAL A 216 0.85 -4.68 -17.37
C VAL A 216 2.24 -4.55 -17.98
N ALA A 217 3.26 -4.14 -17.23
CA ALA A 217 4.64 -3.99 -17.73
C ALA A 217 5.28 -5.29 -18.23
N THR A 218 4.75 -6.45 -17.82
CA THR A 218 5.29 -7.78 -18.17
C THR A 218 4.32 -8.65 -18.97
N ALA A 219 3.17 -8.12 -19.37
CA ALA A 219 2.06 -8.87 -19.98
C ALA A 219 1.58 -10.04 -19.11
N GLY A 220 1.72 -9.94 -17.79
CA GLY A 220 1.21 -10.89 -16.81
C GLY A 220 -0.29 -10.76 -16.60
N THR A 221 -0.84 -11.62 -15.75
CA THR A 221 -2.27 -11.56 -15.38
C THR A 221 -2.41 -11.01 -13.97
N LEU A 222 -3.31 -10.05 -13.75
CA LEU A 222 -3.74 -9.64 -12.42
C LEU A 222 -5.08 -10.32 -12.10
N THR A 223 -5.11 -11.20 -11.08
CA THR A 223 -6.36 -11.79 -10.59
C THR A 223 -6.87 -11.00 -9.38
N LEU A 224 -8.10 -10.51 -9.46
CA LEU A 224 -8.65 -9.52 -8.54
C LEU A 224 -9.46 -10.17 -7.43
N LEU A 225 -9.24 -9.70 -6.21
CA LEU A 225 -10.05 -9.99 -5.03
C LEU A 225 -10.55 -8.66 -4.45
N PRO A 226 -11.86 -8.34 -4.55
CA PRO A 226 -12.41 -7.04 -4.15
C PRO A 226 -12.23 -6.73 -2.66
N ARG A 227 -12.27 -7.74 -1.81
CA ARG A 227 -12.05 -7.66 -0.38
C ARG A 227 -11.25 -8.88 0.06
N PHE A 228 -10.15 -8.66 0.76
CA PHE A 228 -9.33 -9.75 1.27
C PHE A 228 -10.09 -10.62 2.27
N ASP A 229 -10.04 -11.93 2.02
CA ASP A 229 -10.46 -13.01 2.89
C ASP A 229 -9.44 -14.13 2.72
N PRO A 230 -8.88 -14.70 3.82
CA PRO A 230 -7.78 -15.66 3.72
C PRO A 230 -8.17 -16.95 3.00
N GLY A 231 -9.38 -17.46 3.22
CA GLY A 231 -9.88 -18.67 2.54
C GLY A 231 -10.06 -18.45 1.05
N GLN A 232 -10.74 -17.36 0.66
CA GLN A 232 -10.90 -16.98 -0.74
C GLN A 232 -9.57 -16.72 -1.43
N ALA A 233 -8.60 -16.09 -0.74
CA ALA A 233 -7.28 -15.87 -1.29
C ALA A 233 -6.57 -17.18 -1.63
N LEU A 234 -6.59 -18.18 -0.74
CA LEU A 234 -6.04 -19.51 -0.97
C LEU A 234 -6.74 -20.23 -2.13
N ASP A 235 -8.08 -20.15 -2.21
CA ASP A 235 -8.85 -20.73 -3.31
C ASP A 235 -8.51 -20.10 -4.65
N ILE A 236 -8.35 -18.77 -4.71
CA ILE A 236 -7.95 -18.05 -5.93
C ILE A 236 -6.51 -18.40 -6.32
N ILE A 237 -5.58 -18.51 -5.35
CA ILE A 237 -4.20 -18.90 -5.63
C ILE A 237 -4.18 -20.24 -6.36
N GLN A 238 -4.92 -21.22 -5.86
CA GLN A 238 -5.02 -22.54 -6.48
C GLN A 238 -5.74 -22.50 -7.83
N ARG A 239 -6.91 -21.85 -7.89
CA ARG A 239 -7.78 -21.80 -9.08
C ARG A 239 -7.11 -21.12 -10.26
N ASP A 240 -6.48 -19.98 -10.01
CA ASP A 240 -5.91 -19.12 -11.05
C ASP A 240 -4.41 -19.35 -11.28
N GLY A 241 -3.78 -20.20 -10.46
CA GLY A 241 -2.35 -20.49 -10.54
C GLY A 241 -1.49 -19.27 -10.20
N VAL A 242 -1.83 -18.56 -9.11
CA VAL A 242 -1.11 -17.36 -8.68
C VAL A 242 0.35 -17.70 -8.38
N THR A 243 1.26 -16.94 -8.97
CA THR A 243 2.72 -17.11 -8.82
C THR A 243 3.35 -16.04 -7.94
N VAL A 244 2.69 -14.87 -7.84
CA VAL A 244 3.16 -13.71 -7.06
C VAL A 244 2.05 -13.27 -6.12
N PHE A 245 2.34 -13.27 -4.81
CA PHE A 245 1.44 -12.75 -3.78
C PHE A 245 2.03 -11.51 -3.13
N GLU A 246 1.32 -10.41 -3.23
CA GLU A 246 1.68 -9.13 -2.60
C GLU A 246 0.69 -8.84 -1.48
N GLY A 247 1.20 -8.66 -0.27
CA GLY A 247 0.35 -8.46 0.89
C GLY A 247 0.96 -7.53 1.94
N VAL A 248 0.16 -7.22 2.95
CA VAL A 248 0.59 -6.58 4.19
C VAL A 248 0.70 -7.62 5.29
N PRO A 249 1.45 -7.38 6.38
CA PRO A 249 1.69 -8.37 7.44
C PRO A 249 0.44 -9.04 7.99
N THR A 250 -0.66 -8.31 8.14
CA THR A 250 -1.93 -8.85 8.62
C THR A 250 -2.58 -9.86 7.67
N MET A 251 -2.34 -9.74 6.35
CA MET A 251 -2.78 -10.72 5.36
C MET A 251 -2.00 -12.03 5.50
N TYR A 252 -0.67 -11.93 5.67
CA TYR A 252 0.19 -13.09 5.93
C TYR A 252 -0.20 -13.81 7.22
N ALA A 253 -0.39 -13.06 8.30
CA ALA A 253 -0.83 -13.62 9.58
C ALA A 253 -2.21 -14.31 9.46
N ALA A 254 -3.17 -13.68 8.76
CA ALA A 254 -4.49 -14.25 8.55
C ALA A 254 -4.47 -15.55 7.75
N MET A 255 -3.66 -15.62 6.68
CA MET A 255 -3.49 -16.85 5.89
C MET A 255 -2.73 -17.94 6.68
N LEU A 256 -1.69 -17.56 7.43
CA LEU A 256 -0.92 -18.48 8.27
C LEU A 256 -1.79 -19.15 9.32
N HIS A 257 -2.66 -18.38 9.98
CA HIS A 257 -3.51 -18.84 11.07
C HIS A 257 -4.92 -19.27 10.61
N HIS A 258 -5.17 -19.26 9.29
CA HIS A 258 -6.45 -19.77 8.78
C HIS A 258 -6.55 -21.27 9.08
N PRO A 259 -7.68 -21.76 9.68
CA PRO A 259 -7.83 -23.15 10.08
C PRO A 259 -7.69 -24.13 8.92
N ASP A 260 -6.99 -25.25 9.14
CA ASP A 260 -6.72 -26.25 8.10
C ASP A 260 -7.99 -26.96 7.61
N ASP A 261 -8.96 -27.17 8.50
CA ASP A 261 -10.28 -27.72 8.18
C ASP A 261 -11.16 -26.77 7.33
N GLN A 262 -10.78 -25.49 7.25
CA GLN A 262 -11.42 -24.46 6.41
C GLN A 262 -10.64 -24.17 5.12
N GLY A 263 -9.67 -25.01 4.76
CA GLY A 263 -9.00 -24.94 3.46
C GLY A 263 -7.62 -24.27 3.43
N SER A 264 -6.91 -24.18 4.56
CA SER A 264 -5.52 -23.69 4.55
C SER A 264 -4.50 -24.79 4.15
N ASP A 265 -4.91 -25.71 3.27
CA ASP A 265 -4.01 -26.72 2.73
C ASP A 265 -2.82 -26.04 2.02
N PRO A 266 -1.57 -26.33 2.44
CA PRO A 266 -0.36 -25.79 1.80
C PRO A 266 -0.29 -26.07 0.30
N ALA A 267 -0.88 -27.18 -0.17
CA ALA A 267 -0.93 -27.51 -1.59
C ALA A 267 -1.66 -26.46 -2.43
N LYS A 268 -2.57 -25.68 -1.85
CA LYS A 268 -3.26 -24.58 -2.55
C LYS A 268 -2.31 -23.44 -2.95
N ALA A 269 -1.21 -23.27 -2.22
CA ALA A 269 -0.21 -22.25 -2.48
C ALA A 269 1.02 -22.75 -3.26
N ALA A 270 1.00 -23.98 -3.77
CA ALA A 270 2.13 -24.62 -4.44
C ALA A 270 2.63 -23.89 -5.70
N THR A 271 1.82 -22.99 -6.26
CA THR A 271 2.20 -22.16 -7.43
C THR A 271 2.93 -20.88 -7.04
N LEU A 272 2.92 -20.49 -5.76
CA LEU A 272 3.59 -19.28 -5.29
C LEU A 272 5.11 -19.44 -5.42
N ARG A 273 5.75 -18.59 -6.22
CA ARG A 273 7.20 -18.53 -6.34
C ARG A 273 7.82 -17.39 -5.52
N VAL A 274 7.11 -16.28 -5.37
CA VAL A 274 7.55 -15.12 -4.59
C VAL A 274 6.36 -14.45 -3.93
N CYS A 275 6.58 -14.06 -2.67
CA CYS A 275 5.68 -13.24 -1.91
C CYS A 275 6.36 -11.91 -1.55
N VAL A 276 5.59 -10.83 -1.47
CA VAL A 276 6.10 -9.50 -1.13
C VAL A 276 5.31 -8.93 0.04
N SER A 277 6.01 -8.54 1.07
CA SER A 277 5.42 -7.83 2.20
C SER A 277 5.86 -6.37 2.23
N GLY A 278 4.91 -5.46 2.41
CA GLY A 278 5.18 -4.03 2.50
C GLY A 278 4.08 -3.28 3.25
N GLY A 279 4.22 -1.95 3.37
CA GLY A 279 3.26 -1.07 4.02
C GLY A 279 3.33 -1.06 5.56
N ALA A 280 3.83 -2.11 6.18
CA ALA A 280 4.16 -2.20 7.61
C ALA A 280 5.30 -3.21 7.80
N ALA A 281 5.92 -3.21 8.97
CA ALA A 281 6.93 -4.20 9.30
C ALA A 281 6.31 -5.60 9.43
N LEU A 282 6.94 -6.58 8.81
CA LEU A 282 6.54 -7.98 8.94
C LEU A 282 7.23 -8.60 10.16
N PRO A 283 6.48 -9.08 11.17
CA PRO A 283 7.08 -9.81 12.27
C PRO A 283 7.85 -11.03 11.77
N VAL A 284 9.07 -11.21 12.29
CA VAL A 284 9.97 -12.29 11.83
C VAL A 284 9.33 -13.68 12.02
N GLU A 285 8.56 -13.87 13.08
CA GLU A 285 7.85 -15.14 13.34
C GLU A 285 6.75 -15.41 12.30
N ILE A 286 6.02 -14.39 11.86
CA ILE A 286 5.03 -14.53 10.78
C ILE A 286 5.73 -14.86 9.46
N LEU A 287 6.85 -14.19 9.15
CA LEU A 287 7.65 -14.47 7.96
C LEU A 287 8.07 -15.95 7.93
N ARG A 288 8.72 -16.42 9.01
CA ARG A 288 9.22 -17.80 9.11
C ARG A 288 8.11 -18.84 9.04
N GLY A 289 7.04 -18.64 9.83
CA GLY A 289 5.91 -19.55 9.85
C GLY A 289 5.20 -19.66 8.50
N PHE A 290 5.06 -18.54 7.78
CA PHE A 290 4.44 -18.53 6.46
C PHE A 290 5.31 -19.24 5.40
N GLU A 291 6.62 -18.98 5.41
CA GLU A 291 7.56 -19.65 4.51
C GLU A 291 7.65 -21.16 4.76
N GLU A 292 7.65 -21.57 6.03
CA GLU A 292 7.65 -22.99 6.41
C GLU A 292 6.34 -23.68 5.98
N LYS A 293 5.19 -23.04 6.23
CA LYS A 293 3.88 -23.61 5.90
C LYS A 293 3.64 -23.73 4.39
N PHE A 294 3.96 -22.68 3.63
CA PHE A 294 3.58 -22.59 2.21
C PHE A 294 4.74 -22.82 1.22
N GLY A 295 5.96 -23.00 1.70
CA GLY A 295 7.13 -23.34 0.86
C GLY A 295 7.55 -22.25 -0.11
N CYS A 296 7.19 -20.98 0.14
CA CYS A 296 7.51 -19.82 -0.68
C CYS A 296 8.53 -18.90 0.00
N THR A 297 9.02 -17.91 -0.72
CA THR A 297 9.94 -16.88 -0.18
C THR A 297 9.20 -15.55 -0.03
N ILE A 298 9.31 -14.92 1.14
CA ILE A 298 8.79 -13.55 1.34
C ILE A 298 9.94 -12.56 1.27
N LEU A 299 9.78 -11.55 0.42
CA LEU A 299 10.68 -10.41 0.29
C LEU A 299 10.00 -9.18 0.92
N GLU A 300 10.67 -8.54 1.88
CA GLU A 300 10.19 -7.29 2.44
C GLU A 300 10.66 -6.11 1.62
N GLY A 301 9.74 -5.18 1.38
CA GLY A 301 10.01 -3.92 0.72
C GLY A 301 9.50 -2.73 1.52
N TYR A 302 10.09 -1.57 1.27
CA TYR A 302 9.71 -0.32 1.90
C TYR A 302 9.45 0.76 0.87
N GLY A 303 8.46 1.58 1.20
CA GLY A 303 8.13 2.76 0.44
C GLY A 303 6.90 3.46 0.99
N LEU A 304 6.60 4.60 0.40
CA LEU A 304 5.51 5.48 0.77
C LEU A 304 4.73 5.88 -0.47
N SER A 305 3.56 6.47 -0.28
CA SER A 305 2.83 7.09 -1.39
C SER A 305 3.69 8.12 -2.11
N GLU A 306 4.47 8.87 -1.37
CA GLU A 306 5.40 9.91 -1.82
C GLU A 306 6.63 9.34 -2.58
N THR A 307 6.79 8.00 -2.62
CA THR A 307 7.92 7.33 -3.32
C THR A 307 7.48 6.32 -4.40
N SER A 308 6.25 6.31 -4.86
CA SER A 308 5.68 5.66 -6.07
C SER A 308 5.55 4.13 -6.12
N PRO A 309 5.60 3.22 -5.15
CA PRO A 309 6.02 3.41 -3.78
C PRO A 309 7.46 3.01 -3.48
N VAL A 310 8.08 2.06 -4.25
CA VAL A 310 9.24 1.26 -3.83
C VAL A 310 10.50 2.12 -3.75
N ALA A 311 11.12 2.15 -2.55
CA ALA A 311 12.39 2.82 -2.29
C ALA A 311 13.51 1.85 -1.91
N SER A 312 13.22 0.82 -1.10
CA SER A 312 14.16 -0.25 -0.80
C SER A 312 13.48 -1.61 -0.80
N PHE A 313 14.27 -2.67 -0.93
CA PHE A 313 13.78 -4.03 -1.07
C PHE A 313 14.82 -5.07 -0.67
N ASN A 314 14.40 -6.18 -0.08
CA ASN A 314 15.22 -7.39 0.01
C ASN A 314 15.29 -8.02 -1.38
N GLN A 315 16.38 -7.77 -2.10
CA GLN A 315 16.47 -8.05 -3.53
C GLN A 315 16.71 -9.55 -3.81
N PRO A 316 16.11 -10.11 -4.87
CA PRO A 316 16.44 -11.46 -5.34
C PRO A 316 17.95 -11.61 -5.60
N GLY A 317 18.49 -12.79 -5.36
CA GLY A 317 19.91 -13.08 -5.58
C GLY A 317 20.88 -12.48 -4.56
N ARG A 318 20.40 -11.71 -3.57
CA ARG A 318 21.18 -11.22 -2.42
C ARG A 318 20.83 -11.97 -1.14
N VAL A 319 21.69 -11.85 -0.13
CA VAL A 319 21.38 -12.38 1.20
C VAL A 319 20.16 -11.63 1.74
N ARG A 320 19.09 -12.33 2.04
CA ARG A 320 17.90 -11.76 2.64
C ARG A 320 18.08 -11.67 4.16
N LYS A 321 17.78 -10.50 4.73
CA LYS A 321 17.85 -10.27 6.18
C LYS A 321 16.44 -10.04 6.73
N PRO A 322 15.84 -11.04 7.40
CA PRO A 322 14.52 -10.89 8.02
C PRO A 322 14.46 -9.67 8.96
N GLY A 323 13.34 -8.95 8.93
CA GLY A 323 13.14 -7.72 9.70
C GLY A 323 13.81 -6.47 9.10
N SER A 324 14.62 -6.62 8.01
CA SER A 324 15.12 -5.48 7.26
C SER A 324 14.17 -5.11 6.12
N ILE A 325 14.14 -3.84 5.76
CA ILE A 325 13.50 -3.35 4.54
C ILE A 325 14.41 -3.45 3.31
N GLY A 326 15.51 -4.19 3.42
CA GLY A 326 16.47 -4.41 2.34
C GLY A 326 17.41 -3.23 2.09
N THR A 327 17.85 -3.11 0.84
CA THR A 327 18.76 -2.06 0.34
C THR A 327 18.04 -1.18 -0.68
N PRO A 328 18.50 0.07 -0.92
CA PRO A 328 17.93 0.95 -1.94
C PRO A 328 17.83 0.25 -3.30
N VAL A 329 16.72 0.48 -4.00
CA VAL A 329 16.54 -0.06 -5.35
C VAL A 329 17.30 0.76 -6.39
N GLU A 330 17.49 0.23 -7.59
CA GLU A 330 18.23 0.89 -8.66
C GLU A 330 17.74 2.32 -8.93
N GLY A 331 18.67 3.28 -8.90
CA GLY A 331 18.39 4.70 -9.15
C GLY A 331 17.65 5.41 -8.02
N VAL A 332 17.64 4.82 -6.83
CA VAL A 332 17.18 5.41 -5.58
C VAL A 332 18.34 5.45 -4.59
N GLU A 333 18.53 6.58 -3.94
CA GLU A 333 19.48 6.78 -2.87
C GLU A 333 18.74 6.92 -1.55
N MET A 334 19.28 6.34 -0.50
CA MET A 334 18.77 6.48 0.87
C MET A 334 19.91 6.82 1.81
N GLN A 335 19.63 7.67 2.79
CA GLN A 335 20.56 7.99 3.88
C GLN A 335 19.77 8.19 5.17
N LEU A 336 20.46 8.13 6.30
CA LEU A 336 19.89 8.49 7.60
C LEU A 336 20.33 9.91 7.96
N VAL A 337 19.37 10.72 8.42
CA VAL A 337 19.63 12.12 8.77
C VAL A 337 19.13 12.45 10.18
N ASP A 338 19.76 13.47 10.77
CA ASP A 338 19.33 14.10 12.02
C ASP A 338 18.17 15.09 11.79
N ASP A 339 17.78 15.82 12.84
CA ASP A 339 16.71 16.81 12.77
C ASP A 339 17.05 18.00 11.87
N GLU A 340 18.32 18.34 11.77
CA GLU A 340 18.87 19.41 10.93
C GLU A 340 19.03 18.97 9.46
N GLY A 341 18.90 17.67 9.17
CA GLY A 341 19.02 17.08 7.83
C GLY A 341 20.46 16.69 7.44
N ASN A 342 21.38 16.66 8.41
CA ASN A 342 22.75 16.17 8.20
C ASN A 342 22.78 14.65 8.30
N ALA A 343 23.68 14.01 7.53
CA ALA A 343 23.86 12.56 7.64
C ALA A 343 24.34 12.15 9.04
N VAL A 344 23.71 11.15 9.63
CA VAL A 344 24.15 10.57 10.93
C VAL A 344 25.33 9.60 10.71
N PRO A 345 26.18 9.41 11.72
CA PRO A 345 27.24 8.41 11.68
C PRO A 345 26.71 6.98 11.48
N ASP A 346 27.55 6.12 10.89
CA ASP A 346 27.23 4.71 10.69
C ASP A 346 26.90 4.01 12.03
N GLY A 347 25.81 3.27 12.05
CA GLY A 347 25.33 2.53 13.22
C GLY A 347 24.42 3.33 14.16
N GLU A 348 24.28 4.64 13.96
CA GLU A 348 23.33 5.47 14.69
C GLU A 348 21.93 5.41 14.06
N ILE A 349 20.91 5.77 14.88
CA ILE A 349 19.53 5.88 14.42
C ILE A 349 19.33 7.28 13.83
N GLY A 350 18.75 7.33 12.63
CA GLY A 350 18.37 8.57 11.98
C GLY A 350 17.06 8.44 11.21
N GLU A 351 16.53 9.56 10.75
CA GLU A 351 15.37 9.60 9.86
C GLU A 351 15.79 9.21 8.44
N ILE A 352 15.04 8.31 7.81
CA ILE A 352 15.28 7.95 6.41
C ILE A 352 14.99 9.17 5.52
N ALA A 353 15.96 9.54 4.72
CA ALA A 353 15.85 10.50 3.63
C ALA A 353 16.06 9.78 2.29
N ILE A 354 15.21 10.06 1.31
CA ILE A 354 15.16 9.37 0.01
C ILE A 354 15.36 10.38 -1.13
N ARG A 355 16.20 10.03 -2.09
CA ARG A 355 16.35 10.77 -3.35
C ARG A 355 16.34 9.81 -4.52
N GLY A 356 15.55 10.10 -5.56
CA GLY A 356 15.48 9.23 -6.72
C GLY A 356 14.33 9.54 -7.66
N HIS A 357 14.23 8.70 -8.69
CA HIS A 357 13.19 8.80 -9.71
C HIS A 357 11.78 8.51 -9.16
N ASN A 358 11.69 7.86 -8.01
CA ASN A 358 10.48 7.44 -7.35
C ASN A 358 9.84 8.53 -6.48
N VAL A 359 10.61 9.57 -6.12
CA VAL A 359 10.13 10.63 -5.23
C VAL A 359 9.08 11.49 -5.95
N MET A 360 8.00 11.83 -5.24
CA MET A 360 6.93 12.70 -5.71
C MET A 360 7.46 14.06 -6.15
N LYS A 361 6.70 14.76 -6.98
CA LYS A 361 6.98 16.14 -7.36
C LYS A 361 6.77 17.13 -6.21
N GLY A 362 5.77 16.86 -5.38
CA GLY A 362 5.39 17.64 -4.21
C GLY A 362 4.00 17.27 -3.72
N TYR A 363 3.49 18.03 -2.75
CA TYR A 363 2.09 17.93 -2.33
C TYR A 363 1.23 18.94 -3.10
N TRP A 364 0.16 18.46 -3.72
CA TRP A 364 -0.76 19.22 -4.53
C TRP A 364 -1.27 20.48 -3.83
N ASN A 365 -1.01 21.64 -4.44
CA ASN A 365 -1.36 22.97 -3.90
C ASN A 365 -0.88 23.24 -2.46
N LYS A 366 0.22 22.60 -2.02
CA LYS A 366 0.75 22.73 -0.65
C LYS A 366 2.27 22.94 -0.66
N PRO A 367 2.75 24.10 -1.17
CA PRO A 367 4.19 24.36 -1.30
C PRO A 367 4.92 24.37 0.04
N GLU A 368 4.30 24.86 1.13
CA GLU A 368 4.91 24.86 2.45
C GLU A 368 5.11 23.42 2.95
N ALA A 369 4.09 22.55 2.83
CA ALA A 369 4.20 21.16 3.23
C ALA A 369 5.23 20.39 2.39
N THR A 370 5.38 20.77 1.12
CA THR A 370 6.42 20.22 0.24
C THR A 370 7.81 20.66 0.72
N ALA A 371 8.00 21.94 1.04
CA ALA A 371 9.26 22.47 1.55
C ALA A 371 9.66 21.87 2.90
N GLU A 372 8.70 21.59 3.79
CA GLU A 372 8.93 20.90 5.06
C GLU A 372 9.37 19.44 4.88
N ALA A 373 8.84 18.76 3.86
CA ALA A 373 9.14 17.36 3.59
C ALA A 373 10.43 17.15 2.76
N MET A 374 10.95 18.20 2.13
CA MET A 374 12.11 18.13 1.25
C MET A 374 13.30 18.93 1.83
N THR A 375 14.49 18.36 1.81
CA THR A 375 15.71 19.10 2.14
C THR A 375 16.18 19.94 0.95
N ALA A 376 17.08 20.91 1.21
CA ALA A 376 17.70 21.74 0.17
C ALA A 376 18.48 20.90 -0.88
N GLY A 377 18.91 19.69 -0.54
CA GLY A 377 19.58 18.74 -1.44
C GLY A 377 18.64 17.84 -2.25
N GLY A 378 17.32 18.07 -2.21
CA GLY A 378 16.34 17.28 -2.94
C GLY A 378 16.04 15.90 -2.30
N TRP A 379 16.33 15.74 -1.02
CA TRP A 379 16.00 14.54 -0.26
C TRP A 379 14.62 14.66 0.37
N PHE A 380 13.78 13.67 0.15
CA PHE A 380 12.49 13.55 0.81
C PHE A 380 12.65 12.91 2.19
N ARG A 381 12.19 13.58 3.23
CA ARG A 381 12.19 13.12 4.63
C ARG A 381 10.93 12.31 4.90
N THR A 382 11.10 11.06 5.32
CA THR A 382 10.00 10.10 5.42
C THR A 382 9.24 10.14 6.74
N GLY A 383 9.87 10.67 7.80
CA GLY A 383 9.37 10.56 9.17
C GLY A 383 9.55 9.16 9.79
N ASP A 384 10.19 8.22 9.09
CA ASP A 384 10.49 6.88 9.59
C ASP A 384 11.95 6.85 10.10
N LEU A 385 12.15 6.35 11.33
CA LEU A 385 13.46 6.19 11.94
C LEU A 385 14.01 4.80 11.62
N ALA A 386 15.28 4.73 11.27
CA ALA A 386 15.96 3.48 10.93
C ALA A 386 17.42 3.48 11.40
N ARG A 387 18.01 2.30 11.38
CA ARG A 387 19.46 2.09 11.40
C ARG A 387 19.89 1.36 10.13
N VAL A 388 21.14 1.52 9.75
CA VAL A 388 21.76 0.79 8.63
C VAL A 388 22.89 -0.08 9.18
N ASP A 389 23.01 -1.31 8.66
CA ASP A 389 24.10 -2.21 9.02
C ASP A 389 25.29 -2.07 8.07
N THR A 390 26.38 -2.76 8.37
CA THR A 390 27.64 -2.73 7.60
C THR A 390 27.50 -3.26 6.17
N ASP A 391 26.45 -4.01 5.86
CA ASP A 391 26.15 -4.52 4.51
C ASP A 391 25.17 -3.61 3.74
N GLY A 392 24.78 -2.47 4.33
CA GLY A 392 23.88 -1.48 3.74
C GLY A 392 22.39 -1.82 3.83
N TYR A 393 22.00 -2.75 4.69
CA TYR A 393 20.59 -3.06 4.93
C TYR A 393 19.99 -2.11 5.95
N TYR A 394 18.80 -1.58 5.62
CA TYR A 394 18.06 -0.69 6.49
C TYR A 394 17.07 -1.49 7.35
N PHE A 395 16.98 -1.12 8.62
CA PHE A 395 16.04 -1.68 9.59
C PHE A 395 15.21 -0.55 10.18
N ILE A 396 13.92 -0.56 9.94
CA ILE A 396 13.00 0.40 10.56
C ILE A 396 13.01 0.18 12.08
N VAL A 397 13.27 1.24 12.81
CA VAL A 397 13.21 1.25 14.28
C VAL A 397 11.80 1.63 14.72
N ASP A 398 11.29 2.78 14.22
CA ASP A 398 9.88 3.18 14.40
C ASP A 398 9.57 4.42 13.54
N ARG A 399 8.37 4.98 13.73
CA ARG A 399 8.04 6.31 13.24
C ARG A 399 8.41 7.38 14.25
N LYS A 400 8.99 8.47 13.79
CA LYS A 400 9.38 9.61 14.63
C LYS A 400 8.23 10.12 15.51
N LYS A 401 7.00 10.13 14.98
CA LYS A 401 5.79 10.55 15.70
C LYS A 401 5.18 9.52 16.65
N ASP A 402 5.54 8.25 16.50
CA ASP A 402 5.03 7.14 17.32
C ASP A 402 5.99 6.78 18.43
N LEU A 403 7.15 7.45 18.50
CA LEU A 403 8.15 7.30 19.57
C LEU A 403 7.53 7.65 20.93
N ILE A 404 7.66 6.74 21.89
CA ILE A 404 7.19 6.95 23.26
C ILE A 404 8.35 7.58 24.07
N ILE A 405 8.09 8.74 24.68
CA ILE A 405 9.09 9.42 25.51
C ILE A 405 8.74 9.19 26.98
N ARG A 406 9.36 8.17 27.57
CA ARG A 406 9.13 7.74 28.94
C ARG A 406 10.22 8.22 29.88
N GLY A 407 9.94 9.24 30.68
CA GLY A 407 10.92 9.77 31.64
C GLY A 407 12.24 10.23 31.02
N GLY A 408 12.18 10.77 29.78
CA GLY A 408 13.35 11.20 29.00
C GLY A 408 14.02 10.08 28.21
N TYR A 409 13.55 8.84 28.31
CA TYR A 409 14.05 7.72 27.48
C TYR A 409 13.17 7.50 26.26
N ASN A 410 13.82 7.32 25.11
CA ASN A 410 13.15 6.90 23.89
C ASN A 410 12.80 5.42 23.96
N VAL A 411 11.52 5.09 23.84
CA VAL A 411 11.01 3.73 23.75
C VAL A 411 10.36 3.57 22.37
N TYR A 412 10.84 2.60 21.62
CA TYR A 412 10.38 2.31 20.28
C TYR A 412 9.30 1.23 20.34
N PRO A 413 8.03 1.54 20.04
CA PRO A 413 6.92 0.60 20.06
C PRO A 413 7.21 -0.71 19.33
N ARG A 414 7.83 -0.64 18.17
CA ARG A 414 8.14 -1.81 17.34
C ARG A 414 9.04 -2.83 18.05
N GLU A 415 10.05 -2.38 18.81
CA GLU A 415 10.95 -3.28 19.55
C GLU A 415 10.16 -4.18 20.53
N ILE A 416 9.13 -3.61 21.13
CA ILE A 416 8.28 -4.30 22.10
C ILE A 416 7.26 -5.19 21.39
N GLU A 417 6.71 -4.73 20.27
CA GLU A 417 5.80 -5.50 19.42
C GLU A 417 6.49 -6.78 18.90
N GLU A 418 7.73 -6.67 18.41
CA GLU A 418 8.52 -7.82 17.96
C GLU A 418 8.70 -8.85 19.09
N VAL A 419 9.07 -8.40 20.28
CA VAL A 419 9.23 -9.28 21.45
C VAL A 419 7.90 -9.96 21.82
N LEU A 420 6.79 -9.22 21.84
CA LEU A 420 5.48 -9.82 22.16
C LEU A 420 5.00 -10.80 21.09
N HIS A 421 5.37 -10.60 19.82
CA HIS A 421 5.09 -11.55 18.75
C HIS A 421 5.81 -12.90 18.90
N GLU A 422 6.93 -12.96 19.65
CA GLU A 422 7.61 -14.23 19.98
C GLU A 422 6.78 -15.10 20.95
N HIS A 423 5.76 -14.53 21.61
CA HIS A 423 4.91 -15.29 22.53
C HIS A 423 3.94 -16.18 21.73
N PRO A 424 3.87 -17.51 22.02
CA PRO A 424 3.12 -18.47 21.20
C PRO A 424 1.64 -18.12 21.01
N ALA A 425 1.02 -17.51 22.02
CA ALA A 425 -0.41 -17.17 22.00
C ALA A 425 -0.71 -15.84 21.28
N VAL A 426 0.28 -15.00 20.93
CA VAL A 426 0.04 -13.67 20.35
C VAL A 426 -0.18 -13.75 18.85
N ALA A 427 -1.31 -13.21 18.38
CA ALA A 427 -1.61 -13.02 16.96
C ALA A 427 -1.23 -11.63 16.47
N GLU A 428 -1.67 -10.58 17.19
CA GLU A 428 -1.42 -9.18 16.84
C GLU A 428 -1.14 -8.37 18.10
N VAL A 429 -0.29 -7.35 17.97
CA VAL A 429 0.02 -6.43 19.05
C VAL A 429 0.19 -5.01 18.54
N ALA A 430 -0.24 -4.05 19.35
CA ALA A 430 0.02 -2.63 19.12
C ALA A 430 0.50 -2.00 20.42
N VAL A 431 1.69 -1.40 20.38
CA VAL A 431 2.29 -0.68 21.52
C VAL A 431 2.11 0.81 21.32
N ILE A 432 1.63 1.49 22.36
CA ILE A 432 1.33 2.92 22.35
C ILE A 432 1.84 3.62 23.61
N GLY A 433 2.10 4.93 23.50
CA GLY A 433 2.32 5.81 24.65
C GLY A 433 1.00 6.16 25.31
N ILE A 434 0.94 6.00 26.61
CA ILE A 434 -0.20 6.42 27.46
C ILE A 434 0.26 7.63 28.27
N PRO A 435 -0.45 8.77 28.26
CA PRO A 435 -0.08 9.95 29.03
C PRO A 435 0.13 9.63 30.51
N HIS A 436 1.27 10.06 31.09
CA HIS A 436 1.63 9.81 32.47
C HIS A 436 2.11 11.11 33.15
N PRO A 437 1.58 11.48 34.35
CA PRO A 437 1.81 12.78 34.95
C PRO A 437 3.27 13.08 35.30
N GLU A 438 4.08 12.04 35.63
CA GLU A 438 5.47 12.22 36.03
C GLU A 438 6.48 11.85 34.93
N LEU A 439 6.10 10.94 34.04
CA LEU A 439 7.02 10.40 33.03
C LEU A 439 6.78 10.98 31.61
N GLY A 440 5.77 11.84 31.44
CA GLY A 440 5.29 12.25 30.13
C GLY A 440 4.41 11.17 29.50
N GLU A 441 5.01 10.02 29.20
CA GLU A 441 4.29 8.85 28.69
C GLU A 441 4.70 7.57 29.43
N GLU A 442 3.80 6.60 29.47
CA GLU A 442 4.04 5.23 29.91
C GLU A 442 3.75 4.26 28.76
N VAL A 443 4.39 3.11 28.76
CA VAL A 443 4.26 2.10 27.71
C VAL A 443 3.05 1.23 27.94
N GLY A 444 2.15 1.16 26.95
CA GLY A 444 0.99 0.28 26.95
C GLY A 444 0.97 -0.65 25.73
N ALA A 445 0.42 -1.86 25.87
CA ALA A 445 0.29 -2.84 24.81
C ALA A 445 -1.12 -3.42 24.73
N ALA A 446 -1.78 -3.25 23.60
CA ALA A 446 -3.00 -3.96 23.22
C ALA A 446 -2.62 -5.24 22.49
N VAL A 447 -3.14 -6.40 22.93
CA VAL A 447 -2.76 -7.71 22.39
C VAL A 447 -4.01 -8.48 21.97
N ALA A 448 -4.03 -8.98 20.73
CA ALA A 448 -5.00 -9.95 20.26
C ALA A 448 -4.35 -11.34 20.25
N LEU A 449 -5.03 -12.33 20.80
CA LEU A 449 -4.54 -13.71 20.87
C LEU A 449 -4.95 -14.50 19.62
N LYS A 450 -4.19 -15.55 19.32
CA LYS A 450 -4.55 -16.52 18.29
C LYS A 450 -5.84 -17.26 18.65
N PRO A 451 -6.64 -17.69 17.68
CA PRO A 451 -7.83 -18.47 17.93
C PRO A 451 -7.51 -19.75 18.73
N GLY A 452 -8.23 -19.93 19.85
CA GLY A 452 -8.06 -21.11 20.73
C GLY A 452 -6.90 -21.00 21.72
N GLU A 453 -6.04 -20.01 21.63
CA GLU A 453 -4.94 -19.77 22.57
C GLU A 453 -5.40 -18.90 23.74
N SER A 454 -4.66 -18.99 24.85
CA SER A 454 -4.91 -18.18 26.05
C SER A 454 -3.59 -17.69 26.65
N ALA A 455 -3.60 -16.46 27.12
CA ALA A 455 -2.53 -15.86 27.92
C ALA A 455 -3.14 -14.78 28.81
N THR A 456 -2.60 -14.58 30.01
CA THR A 456 -2.99 -13.49 30.87
C THR A 456 -2.16 -12.23 30.58
N THR A 457 -2.70 -11.08 30.93
CA THR A 457 -1.97 -9.80 30.81
C THR A 457 -0.67 -9.78 31.61
N ASP A 458 -0.66 -10.46 32.78
CA ASP A 458 0.52 -10.58 33.63
C ASP A 458 1.60 -11.47 33.02
N GLU A 459 1.22 -12.57 32.37
CA GLU A 459 2.16 -13.42 31.61
C GLU A 459 2.80 -12.66 30.45
N LEU A 460 2.01 -11.97 29.65
CA LEU A 460 2.52 -11.17 28.53
C LEU A 460 3.43 -10.04 29.00
N ARG A 461 3.06 -9.36 30.09
CA ARG A 461 3.89 -8.32 30.70
C ARG A 461 5.21 -8.88 31.23
N ALA A 462 5.19 -10.02 31.91
CA ALA A 462 6.39 -10.70 32.41
C ALA A 462 7.26 -11.16 31.23
N PHE A 463 6.66 -11.71 30.17
CA PHE A 463 7.37 -12.15 28.98
C PHE A 463 8.17 -11.00 28.33
N ALA A 464 7.55 -9.83 28.18
CA ALA A 464 8.23 -8.65 27.66
C ALA A 464 9.30 -8.15 28.62
N ARG A 465 8.99 -8.04 29.93
CA ARG A 465 9.92 -7.56 30.96
C ARG A 465 11.23 -8.35 30.99
N ASP A 466 11.15 -9.67 30.80
CA ASP A 466 12.32 -10.54 30.90
C ASP A 466 13.22 -10.45 29.61
N ARG A 467 12.77 -9.73 28.56
CA ARG A 467 13.42 -9.64 27.24
C ARG A 467 13.87 -8.25 26.83
N VAL A 468 13.33 -7.21 27.46
CA VAL A 468 13.72 -5.82 27.17
C VAL A 468 14.18 -5.08 28.43
N ALA A 469 14.86 -3.95 28.23
CA ALA A 469 15.32 -3.12 29.36
C ALA A 469 14.13 -2.63 30.21
N ALA A 470 14.39 -2.44 31.53
CA ALA A 470 13.35 -2.13 32.51
C ALA A 470 12.50 -0.89 32.19
N TYR A 471 13.04 0.09 31.46
CA TYR A 471 12.28 1.29 31.05
C TYR A 471 11.41 1.08 29.80
N LYS A 472 11.59 -0.03 29.06
CA LYS A 472 10.91 -0.31 27.77
C LYS A 472 9.66 -1.16 27.91
N TYR A 473 9.63 -2.14 28.83
CA TYR A 473 8.52 -3.09 28.85
C TYR A 473 7.19 -2.42 29.20
N PRO A 474 6.05 -2.88 28.61
CA PRO A 474 4.74 -2.27 28.82
C PRO A 474 4.29 -2.47 30.30
N ARG A 475 3.91 -1.38 30.95
CA ARG A 475 3.31 -1.40 32.28
C ARG A 475 1.85 -1.80 32.23
N TYR A 476 1.20 -1.40 31.15
CA TYR A 476 -0.20 -1.71 30.89
C TYR A 476 -0.28 -2.68 29.71
N VAL A 477 -0.86 -3.86 29.95
CA VAL A 477 -1.16 -4.84 28.90
C VAL A 477 -2.64 -5.16 29.01
N TRP A 478 -3.34 -5.13 27.88
CA TRP A 478 -4.75 -5.52 27.82
C TRP A 478 -5.04 -6.36 26.60
N LEU A 479 -6.03 -7.25 26.73
CA LEU A 479 -6.47 -8.12 25.63
C LEU A 479 -7.59 -7.44 24.86
N VAL A 480 -7.57 -7.61 23.56
CA VAL A 480 -8.59 -7.15 22.61
C VAL A 480 -8.95 -8.30 21.66
N ASP A 481 -10.19 -8.31 21.17
CA ASP A 481 -10.60 -9.29 20.15
C ASP A 481 -9.89 -9.03 18.82
N THR A 482 -9.78 -7.76 18.43
CA THR A 482 -9.11 -7.31 17.20
C THR A 482 -8.49 -5.94 17.41
N LEU A 483 -7.41 -5.64 16.68
CA LEU A 483 -6.85 -4.31 16.63
C LEU A 483 -7.49 -3.46 15.52
N PRO A 484 -7.60 -2.13 15.69
CA PRO A 484 -8.11 -1.24 14.66
C PRO A 484 -7.18 -1.26 13.44
N LYS A 485 -7.77 -1.41 12.26
CA LYS A 485 -7.02 -1.49 10.99
C LYS A 485 -7.53 -0.47 9.98
N GLY A 486 -6.60 0.10 9.24
CA GLY A 486 -6.92 0.91 8.08
C GLY A 486 -7.38 0.09 6.87
N PRO A 487 -7.81 0.75 5.79
CA PRO A 487 -8.30 0.09 4.58
C PRO A 487 -7.28 -0.82 3.90
N THR A 488 -6.00 -0.58 4.16
CA THR A 488 -4.88 -1.40 3.66
C THR A 488 -4.54 -2.58 4.56
N GLY A 489 -5.30 -2.81 5.64
CA GLY A 489 -5.00 -3.84 6.64
C GLY A 489 -3.93 -3.43 7.67
N LYS A 490 -3.35 -2.22 7.58
CA LYS A 490 -2.36 -1.73 8.54
C LYS A 490 -3.02 -1.39 9.89
N ILE A 491 -2.40 -1.81 10.99
CA ILE A 491 -2.83 -1.45 12.35
C ILE A 491 -2.72 0.06 12.55
N LEU A 492 -3.78 0.67 13.08
CA LEU A 492 -3.87 2.11 13.35
C LEU A 492 -3.64 2.36 14.86
N ARG A 493 -2.37 2.50 15.29
CA ARG A 493 -2.00 2.72 16.70
C ARG A 493 -2.78 3.88 17.34
N ARG A 494 -3.02 4.97 16.59
CA ARG A 494 -3.78 6.14 17.08
C ARG A 494 -5.25 5.87 17.42
N GLU A 495 -5.81 4.76 16.94
CA GLU A 495 -7.19 4.35 17.16
C GLU A 495 -7.30 3.25 18.23
N VAL A 496 -6.17 2.80 18.76
CA VAL A 496 -6.12 1.86 19.87
C VAL A 496 -6.61 2.56 21.13
N GLN A 497 -7.68 2.00 21.72
CA GLN A 497 -8.27 2.55 22.93
C GLN A 497 -7.62 1.93 24.16
N THR A 498 -7.25 2.74 25.14
CA THR A 498 -6.83 2.28 26.46
C THR A 498 -8.07 1.92 27.28
N PRO A 499 -8.03 0.84 28.08
CA PRO A 499 -9.10 0.54 29.01
C PRO A 499 -9.33 1.71 29.99
N GLU A 500 -10.59 1.97 30.36
CA GLU A 500 -10.95 3.08 31.28
C GLU A 500 -10.31 2.95 32.66
N GLU A 501 -9.92 1.74 33.08
CA GLU A 501 -9.24 1.45 34.37
C GLU A 501 -7.73 1.73 34.35
N GLY A 502 -7.17 2.15 33.22
CA GLY A 502 -5.74 2.48 33.06
C GLY A 502 -5.39 3.96 33.29
N LYS A 503 -6.29 4.77 33.86
CA LYS A 503 -6.04 6.16 34.24
C LYS A 503 -5.73 6.30 35.71
#